data_d1a69fa9d4bd70de35dad9f898224865
#
_entry.id   d1a69fa9d4bd70de35dad9f898224865
#
_cell.length_a   1.000
_cell.length_b   1.000
_cell.length_c   1.000
_cell.angle_alpha   90.00
_cell.angle_beta   90.00
_cell.angle_gamma   90.00
#
_symmetry.space_group_name_H-M   'P 1'
#
loop_
_entity.id
_entity.type
_entity.pdbx_description
1 polymer ?
#
loop_
_entity_poly.entity_id
_entity_poly.type
_entity_poly.pdbx_seq_one_letter_code
_entity_poly.pdbx_strand_id
1 'polypeptide(L)'
;SDVFKAWTPFDHPDLGKVEIGGWKKFGQNNPLPPFLQDEVDRNVDFMLMQARAIPLLSISDIEQEYLGKDIFRLTATISNTGFQPTELAIRFATKKAVPVRAYLSVTNKSMLLDKDLEKEIDKIDGNSKEYVSWLVQGSKGNKVTINAYHPKGGRTSKEIKLIR
;
A
#
# COMPACT_ATOMS: atom_id res chain seq x y z
N SER A 1 -14.66 41.60 4.90
CA SER A 1 -13.93 40.31 5.04
C SER A 1 -14.03 39.84 6.49
N ASP A 2 -14.49 38.64 6.69
CA ASP A 2 -14.73 38.10 8.04
C ASP A 2 -13.45 37.76 8.80
N VAL A 3 -12.32 37.77 8.14
CA VAL A 3 -11.01 37.42 8.70
C VAL A 3 -10.15 38.63 9.07
N PHE A 4 -10.48 39.79 8.56
CA PHE A 4 -9.74 41.03 8.81
C PHE A 4 -10.67 42.11 9.36
N LYS A 5 -10.26 42.72 10.46
CA LYS A 5 -10.92 43.88 11.06
C LYS A 5 -10.18 45.14 10.66
N ALA A 6 -10.88 46.10 10.07
CA ALA A 6 -10.26 47.39 9.75
C ALA A 6 -9.72 48.06 11.01
N TRP A 7 -8.60 48.74 10.88
CA TRP A 7 -8.00 49.50 11.96
C TRP A 7 -8.94 50.65 12.37
N THR A 8 -9.21 50.75 13.64
CA THR A 8 -10.08 51.80 14.22
C THR A 8 -9.43 52.40 15.44
N PRO A 9 -9.55 53.74 15.62
CA PRO A 9 -9.06 54.41 16.84
C PRO A 9 -9.73 53.79 18.09
N PHE A 10 -8.95 53.64 19.14
CA PHE A 10 -9.38 53.11 20.43
C PHE A 10 -8.62 53.81 21.55
N ASP A 11 -9.32 54.21 22.62
CA ASP A 11 -8.72 54.82 23.79
C ASP A 11 -8.43 53.75 24.86
N HIS A 12 -7.15 53.31 24.91
CA HIS A 12 -6.75 52.22 25.81
C HIS A 12 -6.47 52.81 27.21
N PRO A 13 -6.98 52.18 28.29
CA PRO A 13 -6.90 52.71 29.64
C PRO A 13 -5.43 52.99 30.09
N ASP A 14 -4.46 52.15 29.66
CA ASP A 14 -3.08 52.25 30.09
C ASP A 14 -2.16 52.85 29.03
N LEU A 15 -2.52 52.77 27.73
CA LEU A 15 -1.66 53.15 26.59
C LEU A 15 -2.16 54.44 25.91
N GLY A 16 -3.32 54.99 26.33
CA GLY A 16 -3.90 56.14 25.68
C GLY A 16 -4.46 55.85 24.27
N LYS A 17 -4.39 56.82 23.36
CA LYS A 17 -4.93 56.70 22.02
C LYS A 17 -4.10 55.74 21.17
N VAL A 18 -4.70 54.64 20.77
CA VAL A 18 -4.12 53.61 19.91
C VAL A 18 -5.08 53.27 18.77
N GLU A 19 -4.63 52.46 17.81
CA GLU A 19 -5.49 51.86 16.80
C GLU A 19 -5.56 50.33 17.02
N ILE A 20 -6.72 49.79 16.90
CA ILE A 20 -7.00 48.34 17.01
C ILE A 20 -7.58 47.82 15.70
N GLY A 21 -7.07 46.70 15.22
CA GLY A 21 -7.49 46.11 13.97
C GLY A 21 -6.57 44.94 13.57
N GLY A 22 -6.67 44.53 12.31
CA GLY A 22 -5.83 43.50 11.74
C GLY A 22 -6.50 42.14 11.62
N TRP A 23 -5.71 41.09 11.47
CA TRP A 23 -6.20 39.74 11.31
C TRP A 23 -6.85 39.20 12.58
N LYS A 24 -8.04 38.63 12.44
CA LYS A 24 -8.63 37.86 13.55
C LYS A 24 -7.78 36.65 13.86
N LYS A 25 -7.71 36.30 15.13
CA LYS A 25 -6.97 35.13 15.61
C LYS A 25 -7.33 33.89 14.77
N PHE A 26 -6.31 33.18 14.30
CA PHE A 26 -6.39 32.00 13.42
C PHE A 26 -6.89 32.25 11.98
N GLY A 27 -7.42 33.43 11.65
CA GLY A 27 -7.99 33.71 10.33
C GLY A 27 -7.01 33.69 9.15
N GLN A 28 -5.71 33.71 9.43
CA GLN A 28 -4.66 33.64 8.40
C GLN A 28 -4.24 32.20 8.12
N ASN A 29 -4.23 31.33 9.13
CA ASN A 29 -3.66 29.97 9.04
C ASN A 29 -4.72 28.87 9.15
N ASN A 30 -5.93 29.21 9.56
CA ASN A 30 -7.02 28.25 9.72
C ASN A 30 -8.34 28.88 9.24
N PRO A 31 -9.29 28.09 8.77
CA PRO A 31 -10.64 28.57 8.50
C PRO A 31 -11.29 29.13 9.78
N LEU A 32 -12.18 30.08 9.60
CA LEU A 32 -12.98 30.57 10.72
C LEU A 32 -13.84 29.43 11.30
N PRO A 33 -14.16 29.47 12.61
CA PRO A 33 -14.89 28.40 13.27
C PRO A 33 -16.15 27.88 12.55
N PRO A 34 -16.99 28.71 11.90
CA PRO A 34 -18.14 28.21 11.14
C PRO A 34 -17.81 27.35 9.95
N PHE A 35 -16.61 27.48 9.36
CA PHE A 35 -16.16 26.74 8.17
C PHE A 35 -15.18 25.61 8.51
N LEU A 36 -14.79 25.49 9.78
CA LEU A 36 -13.75 24.54 10.19
C LEU A 36 -14.17 23.10 9.92
N GLN A 37 -15.42 22.74 10.21
CA GLN A 37 -15.91 21.37 10.02
C GLN A 37 -15.85 20.96 8.55
N ASP A 38 -16.35 21.79 7.64
CA ASP A 38 -16.35 21.50 6.21
C ASP A 38 -14.94 21.34 5.65
N GLU A 39 -13.98 22.13 6.14
CA GLU A 39 -12.58 22.01 5.72
C GLU A 39 -11.93 20.73 6.26
N VAL A 40 -12.22 20.38 7.51
CA VAL A 40 -11.73 19.13 8.10
C VAL A 40 -12.30 17.93 7.35
N ASP A 41 -13.58 17.90 7.07
CA ASP A 41 -14.25 16.80 6.38
C ASP A 41 -13.64 16.59 4.98
N ARG A 42 -13.47 17.68 4.20
CA ARG A 42 -12.83 17.60 2.87
C ARG A 42 -11.39 17.07 2.93
N ASN A 43 -10.61 17.51 3.90
CA ASN A 43 -9.24 17.04 4.08
C ASN A 43 -9.18 15.57 4.51
N VAL A 44 -10.05 15.14 5.42
CA VAL A 44 -10.16 13.75 5.86
C VAL A 44 -10.56 12.84 4.69
N ASP A 45 -11.56 13.23 3.92
CA ASP A 45 -11.99 12.46 2.73
C ASP A 45 -10.86 12.29 1.72
N PHE A 46 -10.09 13.36 1.47
CA PHE A 46 -8.92 13.27 0.60
C PHE A 46 -7.85 12.32 1.14
N MET A 47 -7.54 12.37 2.45
CA MET A 47 -6.59 11.46 3.08
C MET A 47 -7.06 10.01 3.00
N LEU A 48 -8.36 9.74 3.23
CA LEU A 48 -8.93 8.40 3.10
C LEU A 48 -8.89 7.90 1.65
N MET A 49 -9.15 8.77 0.68
CA MET A 49 -9.01 8.44 -0.74
C MET A 49 -7.55 8.04 -1.06
N GLN A 50 -6.58 8.79 -0.59
CA GLN A 50 -5.16 8.44 -0.77
C GLN A 50 -4.80 7.11 -0.10
N ALA A 51 -5.29 6.88 1.12
CA ALA A 51 -5.06 5.62 1.83
C ALA A 51 -5.65 4.41 1.09
N ARG A 52 -6.81 4.57 0.43
CA ARG A 52 -7.43 3.51 -0.38
C ARG A 52 -6.70 3.28 -1.71
N ALA A 53 -5.94 4.25 -2.18
CA ALA A 53 -5.19 4.16 -3.43
C ALA A 53 -3.84 3.42 -3.29
N ILE A 54 -3.35 3.17 -2.08
CA ILE A 54 -2.08 2.46 -1.87
C ILE A 54 -2.12 1.05 -2.46
N PRO A 55 -0.96 0.48 -2.86
CA PRO A 55 -0.92 -0.89 -3.36
C PRO A 55 -1.40 -1.89 -2.30
N LEU A 56 -2.10 -2.93 -2.75
CA LEU A 56 -2.57 -4.01 -1.90
C LEU A 56 -2.33 -5.35 -2.60
N LEU A 57 -1.42 -6.15 -2.05
CA LEU A 57 -1.10 -7.46 -2.60
C LEU A 57 -2.18 -8.49 -2.27
N SER A 58 -2.50 -9.31 -3.26
CA SER A 58 -3.33 -10.50 -3.09
C SER A 58 -2.81 -11.65 -3.95
N ILE A 59 -3.12 -12.88 -3.55
CA ILE A 59 -2.89 -14.09 -4.35
C ILE A 59 -4.25 -14.51 -4.87
N SER A 60 -4.52 -14.25 -6.16
CA SER A 60 -5.84 -14.52 -6.75
C SER A 60 -5.98 -15.99 -7.14
N ASP A 61 -5.15 -16.48 -8.04
CA ASP A 61 -5.24 -17.81 -8.60
C ASP A 61 -3.96 -18.59 -8.37
N ILE A 62 -4.09 -19.92 -8.21
CA ILE A 62 -2.97 -20.83 -8.13
C ILE A 62 -3.30 -22.01 -9.04
N GLU A 63 -2.54 -22.16 -10.10
CA GLU A 63 -2.60 -23.28 -11.02
C GLU A 63 -1.63 -24.37 -10.56
N GLN A 64 -2.05 -25.62 -10.70
CA GLN A 64 -1.24 -26.80 -10.39
C GLN A 64 -1.18 -27.68 -11.62
N GLU A 65 0.02 -27.97 -12.10
CA GLU A 65 0.29 -28.91 -13.19
C GLU A 65 1.07 -30.09 -12.64
N TYR A 66 0.51 -31.31 -12.76
CA TYR A 66 1.22 -32.53 -12.40
C TYR A 66 2.14 -32.99 -13.52
N LEU A 67 3.45 -33.05 -13.28
CA LEU A 67 4.48 -33.38 -14.26
C LEU A 67 4.93 -34.85 -14.19
N GLY A 68 4.34 -35.65 -13.30
CA GLY A 68 4.77 -37.04 -13.05
C GLY A 68 5.76 -37.15 -11.91
N LYS A 69 5.99 -38.37 -11.41
CA LYS A 69 6.96 -38.68 -10.31
C LYS A 69 6.80 -37.78 -9.08
N ASP A 70 5.55 -37.46 -8.74
CA ASP A 70 5.19 -36.56 -7.62
C ASP A 70 5.75 -35.13 -7.76
N ILE A 71 6.04 -34.69 -9.00
CA ILE A 71 6.50 -33.35 -9.31
C ILE A 71 5.29 -32.52 -9.80
N PHE A 72 5.17 -31.32 -9.24
CA PHE A 72 4.14 -30.35 -9.57
C PHE A 72 4.78 -29.01 -9.96
N ARG A 73 4.24 -28.36 -10.98
CA ARG A 73 4.46 -26.95 -11.22
C ARG A 73 3.33 -26.18 -10.56
N LEU A 74 3.68 -25.26 -9.69
CA LEU A 74 2.72 -24.35 -9.06
C LEU A 74 2.95 -22.97 -9.67
N THR A 75 1.92 -22.41 -10.29
CA THR A 75 1.94 -21.04 -10.82
C THR A 75 0.96 -20.21 -10.03
N ALA A 76 1.46 -19.18 -9.34
CA ALA A 76 0.64 -18.26 -8.57
C ALA A 76 0.51 -16.92 -9.28
N THR A 77 -0.70 -16.37 -9.27
CA THR A 77 -0.98 -15.02 -9.72
C THR A 77 -0.92 -14.08 -8.53
N ILE A 78 0.10 -13.20 -8.50
CA ILE A 78 0.26 -12.15 -7.52
C ILE A 78 -0.34 -10.87 -8.09
N SER A 79 -1.37 -10.35 -7.46
CA SER A 79 -2.11 -9.18 -7.93
C SER A 79 -1.88 -7.99 -7.00
N ASN A 80 -1.81 -6.81 -7.58
CA ASN A 80 -1.95 -5.55 -6.86
C ASN A 80 -3.36 -5.00 -7.13
N THR A 81 -4.23 -5.06 -6.14
CA THR A 81 -5.61 -4.58 -6.23
C THR A 81 -5.75 -3.09 -5.90
N GLY A 82 -4.66 -2.45 -5.45
CA GLY A 82 -4.61 -1.01 -5.23
C GLY A 82 -4.40 -0.24 -6.54
N PHE A 83 -4.70 1.05 -6.53
CA PHE A 83 -4.55 1.93 -7.68
C PHE A 83 -3.08 2.28 -7.97
N GLN A 84 -2.28 2.47 -6.92
CA GLN A 84 -0.86 2.83 -7.07
C GLN A 84 -0.01 1.59 -7.35
N PRO A 85 1.09 1.71 -8.10
CA PRO A 85 2.06 0.63 -8.28
C PRO A 85 2.78 0.32 -6.96
N THR A 86 3.29 -0.90 -6.81
CA THR A 86 4.09 -1.29 -5.64
C THR A 86 5.35 -0.43 -5.51
N GLU A 87 5.97 -0.05 -6.63
CA GLU A 87 7.12 0.86 -6.65
C GLU A 87 7.01 1.94 -7.71
N LEU A 88 7.58 3.11 -7.43
CA LEU A 88 7.58 4.27 -8.32
C LEU A 88 8.84 4.29 -9.20
N ALA A 89 8.71 4.82 -10.42
CA ALA A 89 9.83 4.95 -11.36
C ALA A 89 11.06 5.66 -10.77
N ILE A 90 10.84 6.71 -9.96
CA ILE A 90 11.93 7.44 -9.30
C ILE A 90 12.76 6.56 -8.35
N ARG A 91 12.16 5.55 -7.73
CA ARG A 91 12.88 4.65 -6.83
C ARG A 91 13.79 3.70 -7.59
N PHE A 92 13.43 3.29 -8.79
CA PHE A 92 14.34 2.54 -9.68
C PHE A 92 15.49 3.42 -10.13
N ALA A 93 15.22 4.66 -10.57
CA ALA A 93 16.25 5.61 -10.99
C ALA A 93 17.25 5.92 -9.86
N THR A 94 16.79 5.93 -8.61
CA THR A 94 17.63 6.19 -7.42
C THR A 94 18.18 4.91 -6.77
N LYS A 95 17.98 3.73 -7.37
CA LYS A 95 18.40 2.40 -6.85
C LYS A 95 17.86 2.12 -5.44
N LYS A 96 16.69 2.62 -5.11
CA LYS A 96 16.00 2.43 -3.82
C LYS A 96 14.71 1.61 -3.95
N ALA A 97 14.45 1.05 -5.13
CA ALA A 97 13.30 0.19 -5.35
C ALA A 97 13.42 -1.08 -4.50
N VAL A 98 12.28 -1.52 -3.97
CA VAL A 98 12.16 -2.78 -3.24
C VAL A 98 11.24 -3.69 -4.04
N PRO A 99 11.67 -4.90 -4.44
CA PRO A 99 10.82 -5.80 -5.19
C PRO A 99 9.72 -6.41 -4.33
N VAL A 100 8.66 -6.86 -4.98
CA VAL A 100 7.69 -7.77 -4.37
C VAL A 100 8.35 -9.14 -4.26
N ARG A 101 8.36 -9.71 -3.07
CA ARG A 101 8.93 -11.03 -2.81
C ARG A 101 7.83 -12.07 -2.71
N ALA A 102 7.89 -13.07 -3.56
CA ALA A 102 6.99 -14.23 -3.53
C ALA A 102 7.78 -15.48 -3.18
N TYR A 103 7.34 -16.25 -2.18
CA TYR A 103 8.05 -17.43 -1.71
C TYR A 103 7.12 -18.54 -1.24
N LEU A 104 7.63 -19.76 -1.34
CA LEU A 104 6.94 -20.95 -0.83
C LEU A 104 7.35 -21.27 0.61
N SER A 105 6.36 -21.60 1.44
CA SER A 105 6.55 -22.29 2.70
C SER A 105 6.04 -23.71 2.58
N VAL A 106 6.93 -24.67 2.78
CA VAL A 106 6.63 -26.10 2.74
C VAL A 106 7.01 -26.75 4.07
N THR A 107 6.30 -27.79 4.44
CA THR A 107 6.54 -28.53 5.69
C THR A 107 7.91 -29.22 5.68
N ASN A 108 8.38 -29.63 4.50
CA ASN A 108 9.69 -30.26 4.32
C ASN A 108 10.45 -29.59 3.17
N LYS A 109 11.65 -29.06 3.42
CA LYS A 109 12.49 -28.40 2.42
C LYS A 109 12.86 -29.28 1.24
N SER A 110 12.92 -30.60 1.42
CA SER A 110 13.18 -31.55 0.32
C SER A 110 12.06 -31.60 -0.73
N MET A 111 10.91 -30.96 -0.47
CA MET A 111 9.83 -30.79 -1.45
C MET A 111 10.11 -29.73 -2.51
N LEU A 112 11.13 -28.90 -2.35
CA LEU A 112 11.43 -27.82 -3.31
C LEU A 112 12.52 -28.30 -4.27
N LEU A 113 12.23 -28.25 -5.56
CA LEU A 113 13.17 -28.58 -6.63
C LEU A 113 13.86 -27.35 -7.19
N ASP A 114 13.26 -26.17 -7.06
CA ASP A 114 13.87 -24.91 -7.45
C ASP A 114 14.99 -24.52 -6.49
N LYS A 115 16.09 -23.97 -7.04
CA LYS A 115 17.17 -23.39 -6.23
C LYS A 115 16.70 -22.16 -5.47
N ASP A 116 15.85 -21.35 -6.10
CA ASP A 116 15.37 -20.08 -5.57
C ASP A 116 13.99 -20.26 -4.99
N LEU A 117 13.93 -20.33 -3.66
CA LEU A 117 12.67 -20.40 -2.88
C LEU A 117 11.88 -19.11 -3.00
N GLU A 118 12.58 -18.00 -3.12
CA GLU A 118 12.05 -16.64 -3.22
C GLU A 118 12.22 -16.15 -4.66
N LYS A 119 11.12 -15.66 -5.22
CA LYS A 119 11.09 -15.00 -6.53
C LYS A 119 10.84 -13.52 -6.30
N GLU A 120 11.60 -12.70 -6.97
CA GLU A 120 11.44 -11.24 -6.92
C GLU A 120 10.70 -10.76 -8.16
N ILE A 121 9.74 -9.86 -7.95
CA ILE A 121 9.01 -9.15 -9.00
C ILE A 121 9.34 -7.68 -8.80
N ASP A 122 9.99 -7.07 -9.76
CA ASP A 122 10.48 -5.69 -9.64
C ASP A 122 9.36 -4.72 -9.25
N LYS A 123 8.22 -4.85 -9.92
CA LYS A 123 7.06 -3.97 -9.74
C LYS A 123 5.78 -4.66 -10.19
N ILE A 124 4.68 -4.40 -9.48
CA ILE A 124 3.33 -4.70 -9.97
C ILE A 124 2.59 -3.37 -10.06
N ASP A 125 2.15 -3.00 -11.26
CA ASP A 125 1.38 -1.79 -11.49
C ASP A 125 0.00 -1.84 -10.80
N GLY A 126 -0.63 -0.68 -10.65
CA GLY A 126 -1.96 -0.62 -10.04
C GLY A 126 -2.99 -1.43 -10.85
N ASN A 127 -3.85 -2.17 -10.17
CA ASN A 127 -4.86 -3.06 -10.77
C ASN A 127 -4.27 -4.06 -11.78
N SER A 128 -3.04 -4.50 -11.55
CA SER A 128 -2.31 -5.41 -12.42
C SER A 128 -1.89 -6.67 -11.68
N LYS A 129 -1.38 -7.64 -12.44
CA LYS A 129 -0.98 -8.94 -11.92
C LYS A 129 0.29 -9.43 -12.60
N GLU A 130 1.06 -10.24 -11.85
CA GLU A 130 2.26 -10.92 -12.30
C GLU A 130 2.20 -12.40 -11.92
N TYR A 131 2.95 -13.23 -12.62
CA TYR A 131 2.94 -14.67 -12.46
C TYR A 131 4.30 -15.15 -11.96
N VAL A 132 4.25 -16.01 -10.97
CA VAL A 132 5.45 -16.69 -10.47
C VAL A 132 5.21 -18.18 -10.38
N SER A 133 6.22 -18.97 -10.71
CA SER A 133 6.10 -20.42 -10.69
C SER A 133 7.23 -21.08 -9.93
N TRP A 134 6.92 -22.25 -9.34
CA TRP A 134 7.87 -23.11 -8.64
C TRP A 134 7.65 -24.56 -9.03
N LEU A 135 8.72 -25.33 -8.96
CA LEU A 135 8.67 -26.78 -9.03
C LEU A 135 8.76 -27.36 -7.63
N VAL A 136 7.78 -28.15 -7.26
CA VAL A 136 7.73 -28.84 -5.97
C VAL A 136 7.59 -30.34 -6.18
N GLN A 137 8.24 -31.12 -5.33
CA GLN A 137 8.03 -32.56 -5.23
C GLN A 137 7.26 -32.87 -3.97
N GLY A 138 6.19 -33.63 -4.08
CA GLY A 138 5.38 -33.96 -2.92
C GLY A 138 4.26 -34.95 -3.26
N SER A 139 3.77 -35.65 -2.24
CA SER A 139 2.62 -36.55 -2.40
C SER A 139 1.31 -35.77 -2.47
N LYS A 140 0.30 -36.37 -3.13
CA LYS A 140 -1.05 -35.86 -3.12
C LYS A 140 -1.52 -35.57 -1.70
N GLY A 141 -2.10 -34.38 -1.49
CA GLY A 141 -2.59 -33.93 -0.18
C GLY A 141 -1.57 -33.15 0.66
N ASN A 142 -0.29 -33.14 0.29
CA ASN A 142 0.69 -32.29 0.96
C ASN A 142 0.27 -30.82 0.85
N LYS A 143 0.48 -30.08 1.95
CA LYS A 143 0.17 -28.65 2.03
C LYS A 143 1.37 -27.80 1.62
N VAL A 144 1.09 -26.79 0.83
CA VAL A 144 2.07 -25.78 0.41
C VAL A 144 1.42 -24.41 0.63
N THR A 145 2.17 -23.49 1.23
CA THR A 145 1.71 -22.11 1.41
C THR A 145 2.54 -21.20 0.51
N ILE A 146 1.84 -20.46 -0.34
CA ILE A 146 2.43 -19.40 -1.15
C ILE A 146 2.27 -18.10 -0.38
N ASN A 147 3.34 -17.33 -0.31
CA ASN A 147 3.39 -16.05 0.38
C ASN A 147 3.84 -14.97 -0.59
N ALA A 148 3.32 -13.76 -0.43
CA ALA A 148 3.84 -12.58 -1.10
C ALA A 148 3.92 -11.42 -0.11
N TYR A 149 4.97 -10.59 -0.27
CA TYR A 149 5.24 -9.47 0.62
C TYR A 149 5.83 -8.28 -0.14
N HIS A 150 5.37 -7.10 0.22
CA HIS A 150 5.98 -5.83 -0.17
C HIS A 150 5.76 -4.78 0.95
N PRO A 151 6.74 -3.92 1.29
CA PRO A 151 6.61 -2.96 2.38
C PRO A 151 5.39 -2.04 2.30
N LYS A 152 4.99 -1.64 1.08
CA LYS A 152 3.81 -0.80 0.84
C LYS A 152 2.54 -1.61 0.52
N GLY A 153 2.70 -2.76 -0.14
CA GLY A 153 1.58 -3.61 -0.58
C GLY A 153 1.10 -4.61 0.47
N GLY A 154 1.77 -4.66 1.62
CA GLY A 154 1.45 -5.58 2.70
C GLY A 154 1.92 -7.01 2.46
N ARG A 155 1.31 -7.93 3.20
CA ARG A 155 1.59 -9.39 3.14
C ARG A 155 0.31 -10.15 2.84
N THR A 156 0.42 -11.15 1.99
CA THR A 156 -0.66 -12.09 1.71
C THR A 156 -0.12 -13.52 1.69
N SER A 157 -0.97 -14.49 2.02
CA SER A 157 -0.63 -15.90 1.98
C SER A 157 -1.83 -16.74 1.56
N LYS A 158 -1.57 -17.84 0.86
CA LYS A 158 -2.61 -18.78 0.45
C LYS A 158 -2.09 -20.20 0.56
N GLU A 159 -2.77 -21.04 1.37
CA GLU A 159 -2.48 -22.47 1.51
C GLU A 159 -3.23 -23.24 0.45
N ILE A 160 -2.56 -24.20 -0.19
CA ILE A 160 -3.14 -25.17 -1.11
C ILE A 160 -2.73 -26.58 -0.72
N LYS A 161 -3.47 -27.57 -1.23
CA LYS A 161 -3.09 -28.97 -1.20
C LYS A 161 -2.71 -29.42 -2.60
N LEU A 162 -1.63 -30.21 -2.70
CA LEU A 162 -1.23 -30.82 -3.97
C LEU A 162 -2.32 -31.82 -4.42
N ILE A 163 -2.80 -31.64 -5.65
CA ILE A 163 -3.81 -32.49 -6.28
C ILE A 163 -3.27 -33.03 -7.61
N ARG A 164 -3.64 -34.29 -7.94
CA ARG A 164 -3.31 -34.90 -9.24
C ARG A 164 -4.51 -34.78 -10.16
#